data_2db6692aa9274d934185c46d2155ee59
#
_entry.id   2db6692aa9274d934185c46d2155ee59
#
_cell.length_a   1.000
_cell.length_b   1.000
_cell.length_c   1.000
_cell.angle_alpha   90.00
_cell.angle_beta   90.00
_cell.angle_gamma   90.00
#
_symmetry.space_group_name_H-M   'P 1'
#
loop_
_entity.id
_entity.type
_entity.pdbx_description
1 polymer ?
#
loop_
_entity_poly.entity_id
_entity_poly.type
_entity_poly.pdbx_seq_one_letter_code
_entity_poly.pdbx_strand_id
1 'polypeptide(L)'
;MTTDVTKKRIRMQKIALIYVDLPDCDKQADLAELEGLCATAEAKIVLTAEQKRNSVDPQSVIGIGKIDEIKAAIAMFDDTDDEIDLVLFNVNLSAPQRATLEKSLDKPVIDRIDLILDIFAMRAATAEGKTQVELAQLSYNIATRPDNSKLSRQGGGIGTRGPGETKLETNKRAIRERMRKLREELDKIAAHRDVTRKRRLANKAFVVALVGYTNAGKSTLFNRLCGQDVYADDKLFATLDTTVRRANVDGMELLFTDTVGFINNLPHQLVDAFKSTLEETTYADLVLHVLDVSDKNLDMHIDVTENILAQLNVTAPIVRVYNKCDLPHPYFTGSESLSGLFVSAKTGKGIDELNGIISNFLTNCYAHITLSVPFSDYGNVMSALSAIGATSEPLTDENNTNGIMLDVVLRRKYLDKFLQYIVI
;
A
#
# COMPACT_ATOMS: atom_id res chain seq x y z
N MET A 1 41.15 12.15 17.08
CA MET A 1 39.97 12.96 17.50
C MET A 1 38.76 12.28 16.85
N THR A 2 38.15 11.39 17.59
CA THR A 2 36.97 10.61 17.20
C THR A 2 35.73 11.46 17.44
N THR A 3 35.08 11.85 16.38
CA THR A 3 33.75 12.53 16.45
C THR A 3 32.70 11.54 16.86
N ASP A 4 32.32 11.65 18.11
CA ASP A 4 31.19 10.97 18.74
C ASP A 4 29.89 11.54 18.16
N VAL A 5 29.37 10.88 17.11
CA VAL A 5 28.02 11.15 16.60
C VAL A 5 27.07 10.50 17.58
N THR A 6 26.70 11.24 18.61
CA THR A 6 25.64 10.91 19.56
C THR A 6 24.40 10.47 18.79
N LYS A 7 24.12 9.18 18.80
CA LYS A 7 22.79 8.63 18.51
C LYS A 7 21.80 9.35 19.42
N LYS A 8 21.08 10.34 18.88
CA LYS A 8 19.92 10.90 19.53
C LYS A 8 18.99 9.74 19.79
N ARG A 9 18.88 9.27 21.03
CA ARG A 9 17.84 8.33 21.45
C ARG A 9 16.52 8.98 21.02
N ILE A 10 15.84 8.39 20.03
CA ILE A 10 14.49 8.77 19.64
C ILE A 10 13.66 8.47 20.88
N ARG A 11 13.25 9.53 21.60
CA ARG A 11 12.35 9.41 22.76
C ARG A 11 11.02 8.91 22.22
N MET A 12 10.54 7.78 22.73
CA MET A 12 9.20 7.25 22.41
C MET A 12 8.17 8.33 22.71
N GLN A 13 7.38 8.73 21.72
CA GLN A 13 6.35 9.75 21.89
C GLN A 13 5.22 9.21 22.75
N LYS A 14 4.70 10.03 23.64
CA LYS A 14 3.62 9.70 24.55
C LYS A 14 2.33 10.39 24.13
N ILE A 15 1.30 9.60 23.93
CA ILE A 15 0.07 10.00 23.26
C ILE A 15 -1.12 9.94 24.25
N ALA A 16 -1.97 10.98 24.21
CA ALA A 16 -3.34 10.88 24.68
C ALA A 16 -4.24 10.51 23.48
N LEU A 17 -4.85 9.33 23.50
CA LEU A 17 -5.79 8.89 22.50
C LEU A 17 -7.21 9.35 22.87
N ILE A 18 -7.83 10.13 22.01
CA ILE A 18 -9.20 10.60 22.16
C ILE A 18 -10.07 9.87 21.12
N TYR A 19 -10.92 8.99 21.63
CA TYR A 19 -11.81 8.19 20.80
C TYR A 19 -13.21 8.83 20.75
N VAL A 20 -13.64 9.19 19.56
CA VAL A 20 -15.00 9.66 19.27
C VAL A 20 -15.82 8.48 18.79
N ASP A 21 -16.69 7.97 19.65
CA ASP A 21 -17.57 6.83 19.34
C ASP A 21 -18.76 7.33 18.53
N LEU A 22 -18.76 7.02 17.24
CA LEU A 22 -19.80 7.37 16.28
C LEU A 22 -20.71 6.15 16.00
N PRO A 23 -21.98 6.36 15.62
CA PRO A 23 -22.83 5.29 15.11
C PRO A 23 -22.11 4.61 13.91
N ASP A 24 -22.35 3.34 13.70
CA ASP A 24 -21.85 2.55 12.57
C ASP A 24 -20.33 2.22 12.60
N CYS A 25 -19.63 2.47 13.70
CA CYS A 25 -18.22 2.07 13.89
C CYS A 25 -18.12 0.85 14.82
N ASP A 26 -17.35 -0.17 14.43
CA ASP A 26 -16.90 -1.20 15.39
C ASP A 26 -15.80 -0.63 16.26
N LYS A 27 -16.18 -0.05 17.41
CA LYS A 27 -15.28 0.56 18.37
C LYS A 27 -14.11 -0.34 18.75
N GLN A 28 -14.36 -1.63 18.97
CA GLN A 28 -13.34 -2.54 19.45
C GLN A 28 -12.27 -2.81 18.37
N ALA A 29 -12.72 -2.94 17.11
CA ALA A 29 -11.84 -3.10 15.98
C ALA A 29 -11.01 -1.84 15.70
N ASP A 30 -11.67 -0.67 15.74
CA ASP A 30 -11.03 0.61 15.44
C ASP A 30 -9.99 1.00 16.51
N LEU A 31 -10.29 0.74 17.80
CA LEU A 31 -9.32 0.93 18.88
C LEU A 31 -8.10 0.02 18.74
N ALA A 32 -8.32 -1.27 18.47
CA ALA A 32 -7.23 -2.22 18.27
C ALA A 32 -6.33 -1.83 17.08
N GLU A 33 -6.93 -1.32 15.99
CA GLU A 33 -6.19 -0.83 14.85
C GLU A 33 -5.37 0.43 15.20
N LEU A 34 -5.95 1.39 15.93
CA LEU A 34 -5.24 2.61 16.38
C LEU A 34 -4.08 2.29 17.33
N GLU A 35 -4.28 1.35 18.26
CA GLU A 35 -3.21 0.85 19.14
C GLU A 35 -2.07 0.23 18.33
N GLY A 36 -2.41 -0.57 17.31
CA GLY A 36 -1.44 -1.14 16.38
C GLY A 36 -0.68 -0.10 15.56
N LEU A 37 -1.36 0.97 15.13
CA LEU A 37 -0.73 2.12 14.45
C LEU A 37 0.22 2.86 15.39
N CYS A 38 -0.20 3.15 16.63
CA CYS A 38 0.65 3.80 17.63
C CYS A 38 1.90 2.96 17.92
N ALA A 39 1.74 1.65 18.12
CA ALA A 39 2.87 0.73 18.34
C ALA A 39 3.82 0.71 17.13
N THR A 40 3.29 0.78 15.91
CA THR A 40 4.10 0.84 14.68
C THR A 40 4.86 2.17 14.55
N ALA A 41 4.27 3.28 15.00
CA ALA A 41 4.90 4.59 15.05
C ALA A 41 5.88 4.75 16.24
N GLU A 42 6.12 3.68 17.00
CA GLU A 42 6.95 3.69 18.22
C GLU A 42 6.46 4.71 19.25
N ALA A 43 5.14 4.86 19.38
CA ALA A 43 4.46 5.74 20.30
C ALA A 43 3.73 4.95 21.40
N LYS A 44 3.72 5.51 22.62
CA LYS A 44 3.05 4.91 23.78
C LYS A 44 1.75 5.66 24.09
N ILE A 45 0.63 4.97 24.10
CA ILE A 45 -0.62 5.52 24.60
C ILE A 45 -0.54 5.54 26.13
N VAL A 46 -0.63 6.72 26.71
CA VAL A 46 -0.57 6.96 28.16
C VAL A 46 -1.95 7.22 28.74
N LEU A 47 -2.79 7.95 27.97
CA LEU A 47 -4.16 8.30 28.33
C LEU A 47 -5.10 7.91 27.20
N THR A 48 -6.23 7.30 27.54
CA THR A 48 -7.33 7.09 26.60
C THR A 48 -8.59 7.77 27.17
N ALA A 49 -9.20 8.64 26.38
CA ALA A 49 -10.49 9.25 26.70
C ALA A 49 -11.48 9.02 25.57
N GLU A 50 -12.74 8.92 25.94
CA GLU A 50 -13.81 8.56 25.01
C GLU A 50 -15.00 9.51 25.14
N GLN A 51 -15.62 9.81 24.00
CA GLN A 51 -16.93 10.46 23.98
C GLN A 51 -17.84 9.84 22.92
N LYS A 52 -19.00 9.36 23.33
CA LYS A 52 -20.05 8.92 22.41
C LYS A 52 -20.78 10.12 21.82
N ARG A 53 -20.91 10.15 20.50
CA ARG A 53 -21.60 11.21 19.76
C ARG A 53 -22.36 10.64 18.56
N ASN A 54 -23.45 11.30 18.20
CA ASN A 54 -24.21 10.95 16.97
C ASN A 54 -23.55 11.56 15.71
N SER A 55 -22.80 12.65 15.88
CA SER A 55 -22.05 13.31 14.83
C SER A 55 -20.89 14.11 15.42
N VAL A 56 -19.88 14.34 14.61
CA VAL A 56 -18.71 15.14 14.94
C VAL A 56 -19.14 16.62 15.14
N ASP A 57 -18.69 17.26 16.21
CA ASP A 57 -18.95 18.67 16.40
C ASP A 57 -18.19 19.51 15.36
N PRO A 58 -18.86 20.47 14.68
CA PRO A 58 -18.23 21.25 13.61
C PRO A 58 -17.05 22.13 14.06
N GLN A 59 -16.98 22.54 15.32
CA GLN A 59 -15.96 23.44 15.83
C GLN A 59 -14.84 22.72 16.60
N SER A 60 -15.18 21.70 17.37
CA SER A 60 -14.28 21.09 18.35
C SER A 60 -14.26 19.56 18.35
N VAL A 61 -14.99 18.92 17.42
CA VAL A 61 -15.10 17.45 17.32
C VAL A 61 -15.88 16.85 18.49
N ILE A 62 -15.52 17.21 19.72
CA ILE A 62 -16.09 16.78 21.00
C ILE A 62 -16.68 17.98 21.76
N GLY A 63 -17.49 17.71 22.75
CA GLY A 63 -18.11 18.76 23.58
C GLY A 63 -17.08 19.55 24.43
N ILE A 64 -17.35 20.83 24.69
CA ILE A 64 -16.46 21.73 25.46
C ILE A 64 -16.15 21.16 26.85
N GLY A 65 -17.15 20.65 27.57
CA GLY A 65 -16.93 20.04 28.90
C GLY A 65 -16.01 18.79 28.83
N LYS A 66 -16.04 18.06 27.72
CA LYS A 66 -15.13 16.92 27.52
C LYS A 66 -13.71 17.39 27.22
N ILE A 67 -13.54 18.53 26.53
CA ILE A 67 -12.22 19.15 26.33
C ILE A 67 -11.59 19.55 27.67
N ASP A 68 -12.38 20.16 28.57
CA ASP A 68 -11.89 20.56 29.89
C ASP A 68 -11.50 19.36 30.76
N GLU A 69 -12.30 18.27 30.70
CA GLU A 69 -11.98 17.00 31.35
C GLU A 69 -10.66 16.40 30.81
N ILE A 70 -10.49 16.35 29.49
CA ILE A 70 -9.27 15.82 28.84
C ILE A 70 -8.07 16.72 29.23
N LYS A 71 -8.22 18.04 29.20
CA LYS A 71 -7.15 18.96 29.59
C LYS A 71 -6.71 18.73 31.02
N ALA A 72 -7.66 18.56 31.95
CA ALA A 72 -7.37 18.26 33.34
C ALA A 72 -6.67 16.91 33.51
N ALA A 73 -7.10 15.89 32.72
CA ALA A 73 -6.45 14.58 32.74
C ALA A 73 -5.03 14.63 32.17
N ILE A 74 -4.77 15.40 31.11
CA ILE A 74 -3.43 15.59 30.52
C ILE A 74 -2.51 16.25 31.56
N ALA A 75 -3.00 17.26 32.26
CA ALA A 75 -2.22 18.00 33.27
C ALA A 75 -1.77 17.13 34.46
N MET A 76 -2.41 15.97 34.71
CA MET A 76 -1.95 15.00 35.71
C MET A 76 -0.62 14.31 35.33
N PHE A 77 -0.25 14.33 34.07
CA PHE A 77 0.98 13.75 33.55
C PHE A 77 2.10 14.79 33.37
N ASP A 78 1.82 16.06 33.53
CA ASP A 78 2.83 17.12 33.44
C ASP A 78 3.92 16.89 34.51
N ASP A 79 5.17 17.16 34.18
CA ASP A 79 6.35 16.92 35.01
C ASP A 79 6.58 15.47 35.47
N THR A 80 5.90 14.49 34.83
CA THR A 80 6.12 13.05 35.06
C THR A 80 6.94 12.43 33.93
N ASP A 81 7.45 11.22 34.19
CA ASP A 81 8.09 10.44 33.11
C ASP A 81 7.13 10.12 31.97
N ASP A 82 5.83 10.15 32.20
CA ASP A 82 4.77 9.88 31.24
C ASP A 82 4.08 11.17 30.71
N GLU A 83 4.78 12.31 30.75
CA GLU A 83 4.29 13.56 30.18
C GLU A 83 3.84 13.36 28.72
N ILE A 84 2.61 13.82 28.42
CA ILE A 84 1.97 13.65 27.12
C ILE A 84 2.54 14.66 26.11
N ASP A 85 3.10 14.12 25.01
CA ASP A 85 3.73 14.92 23.95
C ASP A 85 2.69 15.45 22.95
N LEU A 86 1.63 14.66 22.63
CA LEU A 86 0.62 15.00 21.65
C LEU A 86 -0.72 14.28 21.92
N VAL A 87 -1.77 14.79 21.27
CA VAL A 87 -3.14 14.22 21.35
C VAL A 87 -3.54 13.68 20.00
N LEU A 88 -3.98 12.42 19.97
CA LEU A 88 -4.45 11.71 18.76
C LEU A 88 -5.97 11.57 18.78
N PHE A 89 -6.62 11.94 17.67
CA PHE A 89 -8.05 11.67 17.44
C PHE A 89 -8.23 10.55 16.41
N ASN A 90 -9.23 9.68 16.63
CA ASN A 90 -9.59 8.63 15.66
C ASN A 90 -10.30 9.15 14.42
N VAL A 91 -10.83 10.36 14.45
CA VAL A 91 -11.56 11.00 13.34
C VAL A 91 -10.70 12.03 12.63
N ASN A 92 -10.99 12.28 11.36
CA ASN A 92 -10.28 13.28 10.57
C ASN A 92 -10.63 14.69 11.05
N LEU A 93 -9.62 15.55 11.16
CA LEU A 93 -9.75 16.91 11.67
C LEU A 93 -9.72 17.92 10.53
N SER A 94 -10.72 18.80 10.50
CA SER A 94 -10.65 20.01 9.69
C SER A 94 -9.66 21.02 10.32
N ALA A 95 -9.17 21.96 9.51
CA ALA A 95 -8.24 22.98 9.97
C ALA A 95 -8.78 23.83 11.15
N PRO A 96 -10.05 24.28 11.15
CA PRO A 96 -10.62 24.99 12.29
C PRO A 96 -10.73 24.13 13.56
N GLN A 97 -11.15 22.86 13.42
CA GLN A 97 -11.24 21.92 14.53
C GLN A 97 -9.88 21.69 15.18
N ARG A 98 -8.86 21.41 14.37
CA ARG A 98 -7.48 21.21 14.85
C ARG A 98 -6.98 22.44 15.61
N ALA A 99 -7.12 23.63 15.04
CA ALA A 99 -6.69 24.88 15.67
C ALA A 99 -7.41 25.16 17.01
N THR A 100 -8.71 24.85 17.08
CA THR A 100 -9.50 24.96 18.30
C THR A 100 -9.00 23.98 19.37
N LEU A 101 -8.78 22.73 19.01
CA LEU A 101 -8.31 21.68 19.92
C LEU A 101 -6.90 21.96 20.42
N GLU A 102 -5.95 22.31 19.53
CA GLU A 102 -4.57 22.67 19.90
C GLU A 102 -4.54 23.86 20.90
N LYS A 103 -5.39 24.88 20.66
CA LYS A 103 -5.51 26.03 21.56
C LYS A 103 -6.09 25.66 22.92
N SER A 104 -7.10 24.79 22.94
CA SER A 104 -7.82 24.42 24.17
C SER A 104 -7.00 23.43 25.01
N LEU A 105 -6.34 22.46 24.40
CA LEU A 105 -5.58 21.43 25.09
C LEU A 105 -4.12 21.81 25.37
N ASP A 106 -3.63 22.90 24.75
CA ASP A 106 -2.23 23.36 24.82
C ASP A 106 -1.19 22.29 24.47
N LYS A 107 -1.58 21.34 23.65
CA LYS A 107 -0.73 20.23 23.10
C LYS A 107 -0.92 20.15 21.59
N PRO A 108 0.08 19.67 20.84
CA PRO A 108 -0.08 19.33 19.43
C PRO A 108 -1.20 18.31 19.24
N VAL A 109 -2.01 18.50 18.20
CA VAL A 109 -3.13 17.59 17.89
C VAL A 109 -2.90 16.98 16.51
N ILE A 110 -2.99 15.67 16.45
CA ILE A 110 -2.93 14.89 15.22
C ILE A 110 -4.18 14.03 15.08
N ASP A 111 -4.44 13.61 13.86
CA ASP A 111 -5.48 12.63 13.57
C ASP A 111 -4.89 11.34 13.01
N ARG A 112 -5.75 10.37 12.71
CA ARG A 112 -5.36 9.07 12.17
C ARG A 112 -4.54 9.18 10.88
N ILE A 113 -4.83 10.18 10.02
CA ILE A 113 -4.12 10.38 8.76
C ILE A 113 -2.69 10.86 9.00
N ASP A 114 -2.51 11.81 9.91
CA ASP A 114 -1.17 12.27 10.32
C ASP A 114 -0.33 11.09 10.81
N LEU A 115 -0.90 10.23 11.67
CA LEU A 115 -0.21 9.06 12.22
C LEU A 115 0.21 8.07 11.12
N ILE A 116 -0.69 7.79 10.16
CA ILE A 116 -0.39 6.91 9.02
C ILE A 116 0.73 7.51 8.16
N LEU A 117 0.68 8.82 7.90
CA LEU A 117 1.72 9.52 7.13
C LEU A 117 3.08 9.50 7.84
N ASP A 118 3.09 9.59 9.15
CA ASP A 118 4.34 9.50 9.93
C ASP A 118 4.91 8.07 9.89
N ILE A 119 4.06 7.03 10.00
CA ILE A 119 4.48 5.64 9.80
C ILE A 119 5.08 5.46 8.40
N PHE A 120 4.43 5.99 7.37
CA PHE A 120 4.94 5.93 6.00
C PHE A 120 6.28 6.64 5.84
N ALA A 121 6.47 7.79 6.47
CA ALA A 121 7.75 8.50 6.47
C ALA A 121 8.88 7.70 7.13
N MET A 122 8.56 6.94 8.18
CA MET A 122 9.51 6.04 8.85
C MET A 122 9.87 4.82 8.00
N ARG A 123 8.91 4.30 7.19
CA ARG A 123 9.05 3.07 6.41
C ARG A 123 9.55 3.29 4.99
N ALA A 124 9.43 4.48 4.43
CA ALA A 124 9.90 4.79 3.08
C ALA A 124 11.42 4.62 2.96
N ALA A 125 11.85 3.59 2.26
CA ALA A 125 13.26 3.29 2.02
C ALA A 125 13.74 3.87 0.69
N THR A 126 12.91 3.76 -0.37
CA THR A 126 13.26 4.20 -1.72
C THR A 126 13.14 5.71 -1.89
N ALA A 127 13.84 6.27 -2.89
CA ALA A 127 13.68 7.68 -3.25
C ALA A 127 12.24 7.99 -3.69
N GLU A 128 11.60 7.06 -4.42
CA GLU A 128 10.22 7.18 -4.85
C GLU A 128 9.26 7.22 -3.66
N GLY A 129 9.32 6.24 -2.75
CA GLY A 129 8.49 6.21 -1.55
C GLY A 129 8.63 7.46 -0.70
N LYS A 130 9.88 7.96 -0.48
CA LYS A 130 10.13 9.21 0.23
C LYS A 130 9.49 10.42 -0.45
N THR A 131 9.62 10.52 -1.78
CA THR A 131 9.02 11.61 -2.56
C THR A 131 7.48 11.56 -2.50
N GLN A 132 6.89 10.38 -2.58
CA GLN A 132 5.44 10.18 -2.46
C GLN A 132 4.92 10.55 -1.07
N VAL A 133 5.59 10.10 -0.01
CA VAL A 133 5.22 10.42 1.37
C VAL A 133 5.34 11.92 1.63
N GLU A 134 6.45 12.57 1.21
CA GLU A 134 6.61 14.02 1.34
C GLU A 134 5.48 14.78 0.62
N LEU A 135 5.13 14.36 -0.60
CA LEU A 135 4.03 14.96 -1.35
C LEU A 135 2.69 14.81 -0.64
N ALA A 136 2.41 13.61 -0.10
CA ALA A 136 1.19 13.33 0.66
C ALA A 136 1.10 14.17 1.94
N GLN A 137 2.19 14.23 2.73
CA GLN A 137 2.27 15.06 3.93
C GLN A 137 2.07 16.54 3.63
N LEU A 138 2.70 17.08 2.58
CA LEU A 138 2.51 18.47 2.18
C LEU A 138 1.08 18.75 1.72
N SER A 139 0.48 17.84 0.96
CA SER A 139 -0.91 17.94 0.50
C SER A 139 -1.89 17.98 1.67
N TYR A 140 -1.69 17.06 2.63
CA TYR A 140 -2.52 16.97 3.83
C TYR A 140 -2.35 18.19 4.74
N ASN A 141 -1.12 18.63 4.98
CA ASN A 141 -0.80 19.78 5.81
C ASN A 141 -1.39 21.09 5.25
N ILE A 142 -1.39 21.29 3.92
CA ILE A 142 -2.04 22.48 3.32
C ILE A 142 -3.55 22.49 3.60
N ALA A 143 -4.19 21.31 3.56
CA ALA A 143 -5.62 21.18 3.76
C ALA A 143 -6.03 21.34 5.24
N THR A 144 -5.24 20.77 6.16
CA THR A 144 -5.60 20.65 7.58
C THR A 144 -4.88 21.65 8.50
N ARG A 145 -3.82 22.30 8.04
CA ARG A 145 -3.00 23.27 8.82
C ARG A 145 -2.74 24.55 8.03
N PRO A 146 -3.77 25.38 7.77
CA PRO A 146 -3.60 26.59 6.96
C PRO A 146 -2.66 27.60 7.61
N ASP A 147 -2.41 27.52 8.92
CA ASP A 147 -1.61 28.47 9.69
C ASP A 147 -0.27 27.83 10.15
N ASN A 148 0.56 27.46 9.18
CA ASN A 148 1.89 26.88 9.42
C ASN A 148 2.93 27.91 9.93
N SER A 149 2.51 28.87 10.77
CA SER A 149 3.42 29.88 11.35
C SER A 149 4.49 29.29 12.30
N LYS A 150 4.32 28.05 12.75
CA LYS A 150 5.31 27.37 13.63
C LYS A 150 6.50 26.75 12.88
N LEU A 151 6.40 26.46 11.58
CA LEU A 151 7.53 26.00 10.75
C LEU A 151 8.50 27.14 10.38
N SER A 152 8.14 28.39 10.60
CA SER A 152 8.90 29.60 10.26
C SER A 152 9.65 30.23 11.45
N ARG A 153 9.89 29.52 12.56
CA ARG A 153 10.62 30.09 13.73
C ARG A 153 12.15 30.12 13.61
N GLN A 154 12.71 29.83 12.42
CA GLN A 154 14.11 30.08 12.13
C GLN A 154 14.24 31.21 11.08
N GLY A 155 14.30 32.44 11.55
CA GLY A 155 14.63 33.61 10.71
C GLY A 155 13.91 34.86 11.11
N GLY A 156 14.45 35.59 12.08
CA GLY A 156 13.97 36.88 12.47
C GLY A 156 14.21 37.95 11.39
N GLY A 157 13.27 38.89 11.24
CA GLY A 157 13.38 40.08 10.42
C GLY A 157 12.13 40.93 10.56
N ILE A 158 12.23 42.00 11.36
CA ILE A 158 11.23 43.06 11.50
C ILE A 158 11.33 43.97 10.27
N GLY A 159 10.20 44.21 9.59
CA GLY A 159 9.99 45.40 8.77
C GLY A 159 9.89 45.12 7.27
N THR A 160 8.66 45.13 6.77
CA THR A 160 8.21 46.00 5.68
C THR A 160 6.70 45.80 5.46
N ARG A 161 5.91 46.81 5.85
CA ARG A 161 4.51 46.94 5.45
C ARG A 161 4.49 47.55 4.05
N GLY A 162 4.27 46.69 3.03
CA GLY A 162 3.83 47.07 1.73
C GLY A 162 2.61 46.22 1.38
N PRO A 163 1.84 46.44 0.28
CA PRO A 163 0.77 45.56 -0.19
C PRO A 163 1.40 44.30 -0.77
N GLY A 164 2.11 43.52 0.05
CA GLY A 164 2.76 42.30 -0.24
C GLY A 164 2.04 41.13 0.41
N GLU A 165 2.13 39.97 -0.23
CA GLU A 165 1.61 38.68 0.22
C GLU A 165 1.81 38.50 1.74
N THR A 166 0.78 38.09 2.44
CA THR A 166 0.90 37.75 3.84
C THR A 166 1.90 36.61 4.03
N LYS A 167 2.61 36.51 5.16
CA LYS A 167 3.54 35.39 5.44
C LYS A 167 2.89 34.02 5.15
N LEU A 168 1.58 33.95 5.36
CA LEU A 168 0.76 32.76 5.11
C LEU A 168 0.68 32.43 3.62
N GLU A 169 0.50 33.42 2.76
CA GLU A 169 0.45 33.23 1.29
C GLU A 169 1.82 32.86 0.73
N THR A 170 2.87 33.49 1.22
CA THR A 170 4.26 33.16 0.85
C THR A 170 4.61 31.71 1.22
N ASN A 171 4.21 31.26 2.42
CA ASN A 171 4.43 29.88 2.85
C ASN A 171 3.63 28.88 2.00
N LYS A 172 2.34 29.16 1.73
CA LYS A 172 1.51 28.32 0.86
C LYS A 172 2.08 28.24 -0.54
N ARG A 173 2.61 29.35 -1.08
CA ARG A 173 3.25 29.36 -2.40
C ARG A 173 4.51 28.51 -2.41
N ALA A 174 5.37 28.60 -1.38
CA ALA A 174 6.58 27.78 -1.27
C ALA A 174 6.25 26.29 -1.19
N ILE A 175 5.22 25.89 -0.43
CA ILE A 175 4.77 24.51 -0.32
C ILE A 175 4.22 24.02 -1.67
N ARG A 176 3.37 24.81 -2.35
CA ARG A 176 2.86 24.44 -3.69
C ARG A 176 3.98 24.26 -4.72
N GLU A 177 5.01 25.12 -4.68
CA GLU A 177 6.17 25.00 -5.55
C GLU A 177 6.97 23.72 -5.23
N ARG A 178 7.12 23.36 -3.93
CA ARG A 178 7.76 22.10 -3.54
C ARG A 178 6.96 20.91 -4.04
N MET A 179 5.63 20.92 -3.87
CA MET A 179 4.74 19.87 -4.38
C MET A 179 4.83 19.71 -5.91
N ARG A 180 4.95 20.83 -6.65
CA ARG A 180 5.14 20.80 -8.11
C ARG A 180 6.43 20.06 -8.47
N LYS A 181 7.55 20.39 -7.80
CA LYS A 181 8.84 19.75 -8.04
C LYS A 181 8.80 18.24 -7.71
N LEU A 182 8.15 17.87 -6.62
CA LEU A 182 7.99 16.46 -6.23
C LEU A 182 7.17 15.69 -7.27
N ARG A 183 6.10 16.28 -7.83
CA ARG A 183 5.33 15.65 -8.92
C ARG A 183 6.16 15.44 -10.16
N GLU A 184 6.94 16.45 -10.58
CA GLU A 184 7.86 16.33 -11.73
C GLU A 184 8.93 15.26 -11.52
N GLU A 185 9.38 15.07 -10.28
CA GLU A 185 10.32 14.00 -9.91
C GLU A 185 9.64 12.62 -10.02
N LEU A 186 8.42 12.48 -9.49
CA LEU A 186 7.64 11.25 -9.60
C LEU A 186 7.33 10.89 -11.06
N ASP A 187 7.00 11.88 -11.90
CA ASP A 187 6.76 11.65 -13.33
C ASP A 187 7.99 11.09 -14.04
N LYS A 188 9.19 11.58 -13.71
CA LYS A 188 10.46 11.04 -14.25
C LYS A 188 10.70 9.60 -13.80
N ILE A 189 10.43 9.29 -12.52
CA ILE A 189 10.55 7.94 -11.98
C ILE A 189 9.55 7.00 -12.67
N ALA A 190 8.30 7.44 -12.87
CA ALA A 190 7.27 6.69 -13.57
C ALA A 190 7.69 6.36 -15.02
N ALA A 191 8.21 7.34 -15.75
CA ALA A 191 8.72 7.13 -17.11
C ALA A 191 9.85 6.09 -17.15
N HIS A 192 10.76 6.11 -16.19
CA HIS A 192 11.84 5.12 -16.10
C HIS A 192 11.30 3.71 -15.77
N ARG A 193 10.30 3.62 -14.91
CA ARG A 193 9.61 2.35 -14.61
C ARG A 193 8.95 1.76 -15.84
N ASP A 194 8.29 2.58 -16.66
CA ASP A 194 7.64 2.12 -17.89
C ASP A 194 8.64 1.49 -18.87
N VAL A 195 9.83 2.04 -18.97
CA VAL A 195 10.91 1.44 -19.79
C VAL A 195 11.34 0.09 -19.22
N THR A 196 11.53 0.01 -17.91
CA THR A 196 11.92 -1.23 -17.24
C THR A 196 10.81 -2.29 -17.33
N ARG A 197 9.54 -1.86 -17.21
CA ARG A 197 8.36 -2.70 -17.37
C ARG A 197 8.25 -3.28 -18.78
N LYS A 198 8.43 -2.46 -19.81
CA LYS A 198 8.45 -2.94 -21.21
C LYS A 198 9.51 -4.02 -21.42
N ARG A 199 10.68 -3.87 -20.80
CA ARG A 199 11.74 -4.91 -20.82
C ARG A 199 11.33 -6.18 -20.06
N ARG A 200 10.63 -6.09 -18.92
CA ARG A 200 10.10 -7.26 -18.19
C ARG A 200 9.04 -8.01 -18.99
N LEU A 201 8.15 -7.27 -19.67
CA LEU A 201 7.16 -7.86 -20.56
C LEU A 201 7.82 -8.57 -21.77
N ALA A 202 8.88 -8.00 -22.32
CA ALA A 202 9.68 -8.62 -23.36
C ALA A 202 10.42 -9.89 -22.87
N ASN A 203 10.79 -9.93 -21.58
CA ASN A 203 11.49 -11.07 -20.96
C ASN A 203 10.55 -12.17 -20.43
N LYS A 204 9.27 -12.18 -20.81
CA LYS A 204 8.30 -13.26 -20.52
C LYS A 204 7.97 -13.47 -19.02
N ALA A 205 8.45 -12.62 -18.12
CA ALA A 205 8.22 -12.83 -16.69
C ALA A 205 6.72 -12.74 -16.38
N PHE A 206 6.20 -13.78 -15.72
CA PHE A 206 4.86 -13.80 -15.18
C PHE A 206 4.85 -13.10 -13.81
N VAL A 207 3.91 -12.20 -13.60
CA VAL A 207 3.85 -11.37 -12.38
C VAL A 207 2.69 -11.80 -11.51
N VAL A 208 2.98 -12.17 -10.27
CA VAL A 208 2.01 -12.49 -9.23
C VAL A 208 2.07 -11.39 -8.16
N ALA A 209 0.99 -10.64 -7.99
CA ALA A 209 0.91 -9.59 -6.97
C ALA A 209 0.20 -10.09 -5.72
N LEU A 210 0.79 -9.83 -4.55
CA LEU A 210 0.16 -10.07 -3.26
C LEU A 210 -0.51 -8.78 -2.79
N VAL A 211 -1.81 -8.84 -2.55
CA VAL A 211 -2.60 -7.72 -2.03
C VAL A 211 -3.38 -8.16 -0.80
N GLY A 212 -3.83 -7.22 0.01
CA GLY A 212 -4.67 -7.51 1.17
C GLY A 212 -4.47 -6.48 2.28
N TYR A 213 -5.22 -6.63 3.34
CA TYR A 213 -5.21 -5.71 4.47
C TYR A 213 -3.85 -5.69 5.19
N THR A 214 -3.57 -4.63 5.95
CA THR A 214 -2.37 -4.58 6.82
C THR A 214 -2.38 -5.75 7.80
N ASN A 215 -1.22 -6.29 8.08
CA ASN A 215 -1.04 -7.45 8.97
C ASN A 215 -1.73 -8.76 8.53
N ALA A 216 -2.23 -8.89 7.30
CA ALA A 216 -2.75 -10.17 6.79
C ALA A 216 -1.64 -11.23 6.54
N GLY A 217 -0.38 -10.86 6.71
CA GLY A 217 0.77 -11.73 6.50
C GLY A 217 1.29 -11.79 5.07
N LYS A 218 1.03 -10.74 4.25
CA LYS A 218 1.52 -10.65 2.86
C LYS A 218 3.02 -10.83 2.75
N SER A 219 3.80 -10.05 3.48
CA SER A 219 5.28 -10.08 3.42
C SER A 219 5.84 -11.40 3.94
N THR A 220 5.20 -12.03 4.93
CA THR A 220 5.55 -13.37 5.40
C THR A 220 5.31 -14.41 4.32
N LEU A 221 4.14 -14.37 3.66
CA LEU A 221 3.80 -15.25 2.55
C LEU A 221 4.74 -15.03 1.35
N PHE A 222 5.00 -13.76 1.01
CA PHE A 222 5.94 -13.38 -0.05
C PHE A 222 7.35 -13.96 0.19
N ASN A 223 7.89 -13.82 1.42
CA ASN A 223 9.18 -14.37 1.78
C ASN A 223 9.19 -15.90 1.66
N ARG A 224 8.11 -16.56 2.10
CA ARG A 224 7.96 -18.01 2.00
C ARG A 224 7.92 -18.49 0.55
N LEU A 225 7.14 -17.85 -0.32
CA LEU A 225 7.05 -18.18 -1.75
C LEU A 225 8.37 -17.92 -2.50
N CYS A 226 9.15 -16.94 -2.04
CA CYS A 226 10.46 -16.63 -2.59
C CYS A 226 11.61 -17.46 -1.99
N GLY A 227 11.33 -18.43 -1.12
CA GLY A 227 12.34 -19.30 -0.52
C GLY A 227 13.31 -18.57 0.42
N GLN A 228 12.88 -17.48 1.06
CA GLN A 228 13.69 -16.72 1.99
C GLN A 228 13.08 -16.76 3.39
N ASP A 229 13.88 -17.17 4.37
CA ASP A 229 13.53 -17.09 5.79
C ASP A 229 13.85 -15.70 6.38
N VAL A 230 13.34 -14.64 5.73
CA VAL A 230 13.46 -13.29 6.28
C VAL A 230 12.31 -13.04 7.24
N TYR A 231 12.66 -12.69 8.48
CA TYR A 231 11.68 -12.31 9.50
C TYR A 231 10.83 -11.13 8.98
N ALA A 232 9.52 -11.33 8.87
CA ALA A 232 8.58 -10.28 8.58
C ALA A 232 8.11 -9.67 9.91
N ASP A 233 8.18 -8.34 10.02
CA ASP A 233 7.74 -7.60 11.20
C ASP A 233 6.21 -7.68 11.32
N ASP A 234 5.67 -8.06 12.47
CA ASP A 234 4.23 -8.11 12.74
C ASP A 234 3.59 -6.70 12.92
N LYS A 235 4.27 -5.67 12.45
CA LYS A 235 3.79 -4.28 12.52
C LYS A 235 2.92 -3.92 11.32
N LEU A 236 1.94 -3.04 11.53
CA LEU A 236 1.14 -2.48 10.45
C LEU A 236 2.05 -1.75 9.45
N PHE A 237 1.72 -1.82 8.15
CA PHE A 237 2.53 -1.20 7.09
C PHE A 237 4.02 -1.62 7.11
N ALA A 238 4.30 -2.89 7.37
CA ALA A 238 5.67 -3.42 7.33
C ALA A 238 6.33 -3.20 5.95
N THR A 239 5.54 -3.22 4.88
CA THR A 239 5.97 -2.93 3.51
C THR A 239 5.28 -1.66 2.99
N LEU A 240 6.05 -0.64 2.64
CA LEU A 240 5.58 0.57 1.97
C LEU A 240 6.04 0.61 0.51
N ASP A 241 7.31 0.31 0.27
CA ASP A 241 7.87 0.23 -1.06
C ASP A 241 7.59 -1.12 -1.69
N THR A 242 7.13 -1.13 -2.93
CA THR A 242 6.88 -2.37 -3.66
C THR A 242 8.16 -3.19 -3.79
N THR A 243 8.14 -4.41 -3.30
CA THR A 243 9.27 -5.34 -3.42
C THR A 243 8.97 -6.38 -4.50
N VAL A 244 9.84 -6.51 -5.50
CA VAL A 244 9.72 -7.51 -6.56
C VAL A 244 10.85 -8.51 -6.45
N ARG A 245 10.53 -9.79 -6.42
CA ARG A 245 11.52 -10.88 -6.36
C ARG A 245 11.18 -11.98 -7.35
N ARG A 246 12.22 -12.65 -7.82
CA ARG A 246 12.10 -13.85 -8.64
C ARG A 246 12.00 -15.07 -7.74
N ALA A 247 11.12 -15.98 -8.10
CA ALA A 247 11.04 -17.32 -7.50
C ALA A 247 10.75 -18.35 -8.58
N ASN A 248 11.07 -19.60 -8.29
CA ASN A 248 10.76 -20.73 -9.16
C ASN A 248 9.61 -21.51 -8.51
N VAL A 249 8.53 -21.70 -9.26
CA VAL A 249 7.39 -22.54 -8.87
C VAL A 249 7.23 -23.62 -9.95
N ASP A 250 7.42 -24.86 -9.54
CA ASP A 250 7.33 -26.04 -10.42
C ASP A 250 8.17 -25.93 -11.72
N GLY A 251 9.38 -25.37 -11.60
CA GLY A 251 10.29 -25.20 -12.74
C GLY A 251 10.07 -23.93 -13.57
N MET A 252 9.04 -23.13 -13.25
CA MET A 252 8.72 -21.86 -13.93
C MET A 252 9.22 -20.65 -13.15
N GLU A 253 9.92 -19.74 -13.82
CA GLU A 253 10.39 -18.48 -13.21
C GLU A 253 9.27 -17.46 -13.17
N LEU A 254 8.97 -16.94 -11.97
CA LEU A 254 7.94 -15.96 -11.68
C LEU A 254 8.51 -14.73 -11.02
N LEU A 255 7.81 -13.61 -11.16
CA LEU A 255 8.02 -12.41 -10.37
C LEU A 255 6.90 -12.27 -9.36
N PHE A 256 7.22 -12.40 -8.09
CA PHE A 256 6.31 -12.04 -7.00
C PHE A 256 6.49 -10.57 -6.65
N THR A 257 5.38 -9.90 -6.38
CA THR A 257 5.36 -8.50 -5.98
C THR A 257 4.61 -8.37 -4.66
N ASP A 258 5.30 -7.92 -3.60
CA ASP A 258 4.68 -7.53 -2.34
C ASP A 258 4.24 -6.07 -2.41
N THR A 259 3.01 -5.78 -2.01
CA THR A 259 2.42 -4.44 -2.10
C THR A 259 2.12 -3.87 -0.71
N VAL A 260 1.86 -2.56 -0.66
CA VAL A 260 1.41 -1.88 0.56
C VAL A 260 0.12 -2.52 1.08
N GLY A 261 0.03 -2.72 2.39
CA GLY A 261 -1.19 -3.20 3.02
C GLY A 261 -2.29 -2.15 3.01
N PHE A 262 -3.51 -2.56 2.73
CA PHE A 262 -4.67 -1.70 2.85
C PHE A 262 -5.10 -1.51 4.31
N ILE A 263 -5.76 -0.41 4.58
CA ILE A 263 -6.33 -0.07 5.88
C ILE A 263 -7.71 0.55 5.66
N ASN A 264 -8.58 0.44 6.66
CA ASN A 264 -9.91 1.04 6.59
C ASN A 264 -9.84 2.58 6.52
N ASN A 265 -10.79 3.17 5.83
CA ASN A 265 -10.89 4.63 5.69
C ASN A 265 -9.61 5.30 5.17
N LEU A 266 -8.88 4.65 4.25
CA LEU A 266 -7.72 5.27 3.60
C LEU A 266 -8.19 6.48 2.79
N PRO A 267 -7.75 7.71 3.09
CA PRO A 267 -8.18 8.89 2.36
C PRO A 267 -7.79 8.81 0.88
N HIS A 268 -8.67 9.29 0.00
CA HIS A 268 -8.39 9.33 -1.46
C HIS A 268 -7.05 10.01 -1.78
N GLN A 269 -6.66 11.02 -1.01
CA GLN A 269 -5.38 11.71 -1.19
C GLN A 269 -4.18 10.78 -0.97
N LEU A 270 -4.29 9.81 -0.05
CA LEU A 270 -3.26 8.79 0.17
C LEU A 270 -3.31 7.72 -0.91
N VAL A 271 -4.51 7.31 -1.34
CA VAL A 271 -4.66 6.40 -2.49
C VAL A 271 -3.99 6.98 -3.73
N ASP A 272 -4.21 8.28 -4.02
CA ASP A 272 -3.58 8.98 -5.14
C ASP A 272 -2.05 9.05 -4.99
N ALA A 273 -1.55 9.34 -3.79
CA ALA A 273 -0.11 9.39 -3.52
C ALA A 273 0.58 8.03 -3.73
N PHE A 274 -0.09 6.93 -3.36
CA PHE A 274 0.42 5.57 -3.51
C PHE A 274 -0.08 4.83 -4.74
N LYS A 275 -0.84 5.53 -5.61
CA LYS A 275 -1.37 4.95 -6.86
C LYS A 275 -0.28 4.26 -7.67
N SER A 276 0.91 4.84 -7.74
CA SER A 276 2.02 4.29 -8.48
C SER A 276 2.59 2.98 -7.89
N THR A 277 2.56 2.80 -6.57
CA THR A 277 2.92 1.54 -5.91
C THR A 277 1.84 0.48 -6.09
N LEU A 278 0.57 0.89 -6.09
CA LEU A 278 -0.58 0.03 -6.35
C LEU A 278 -0.75 -0.30 -7.84
N GLU A 279 -0.26 0.55 -8.75
CA GLU A 279 -0.28 0.31 -10.19
C GLU A 279 0.48 -0.95 -10.60
N GLU A 280 1.49 -1.39 -9.84
CA GLU A 280 2.16 -2.68 -10.11
C GLU A 280 1.16 -3.85 -10.07
N THR A 281 0.09 -3.74 -9.25
CA THR A 281 -0.99 -4.75 -9.20
C THR A 281 -1.82 -4.79 -10.47
N THR A 282 -2.00 -3.65 -11.16
CA THR A 282 -2.77 -3.58 -12.42
C THR A 282 -2.08 -4.30 -13.58
N TYR A 283 -0.78 -4.52 -13.45
CA TYR A 283 0.04 -5.23 -14.44
C TYR A 283 0.33 -6.68 -14.07
N ALA A 284 -0.18 -7.13 -12.92
CA ALA A 284 -0.08 -8.52 -12.53
C ALA A 284 -0.85 -9.41 -13.49
N ASP A 285 -0.35 -10.62 -13.68
CA ASP A 285 -1.04 -11.68 -14.43
C ASP A 285 -1.97 -12.48 -13.50
N LEU A 286 -1.65 -12.48 -12.19
CA LEU A 286 -2.44 -13.10 -11.12
C LEU A 286 -2.34 -12.24 -9.86
N VAL A 287 -3.45 -12.09 -9.14
CA VAL A 287 -3.50 -11.41 -7.84
C VAL A 287 -3.83 -12.43 -6.76
N LEU A 288 -2.97 -12.50 -5.74
CA LEU A 288 -3.23 -13.25 -4.52
C LEU A 288 -3.79 -12.28 -3.47
N HIS A 289 -5.09 -12.39 -3.18
CA HIS A 289 -5.74 -11.63 -2.12
C HIS A 289 -5.53 -12.35 -0.79
N VAL A 290 -4.55 -11.88 -0.02
CA VAL A 290 -4.15 -12.47 1.26
C VAL A 290 -5.04 -11.94 2.38
N LEU A 291 -5.69 -12.85 3.10
CA LEU A 291 -6.70 -12.61 4.11
C LEU A 291 -6.29 -13.27 5.43
N ASP A 292 -6.46 -12.60 6.55
CA ASP A 292 -6.25 -13.18 7.88
C ASP A 292 -7.53 -13.91 8.32
N VAL A 293 -7.51 -15.25 8.30
CA VAL A 293 -8.69 -16.05 8.66
C VAL A 293 -9.03 -15.97 10.14
N SER A 294 -8.10 -15.54 10.98
CA SER A 294 -8.32 -15.38 12.43
C SER A 294 -8.97 -14.05 12.80
N ASP A 295 -9.07 -13.11 11.85
CA ASP A 295 -9.63 -11.79 12.10
C ASP A 295 -11.17 -11.81 12.04
N LYS A 296 -11.79 -11.23 13.06
CA LYS A 296 -13.26 -11.12 13.16
C LYS A 296 -13.87 -10.19 12.11
N ASN A 297 -13.07 -9.27 11.53
CA ASN A 297 -13.50 -8.29 10.54
C ASN A 297 -13.16 -8.71 9.11
N LEU A 298 -13.00 -10.01 8.87
CA LEU A 298 -12.56 -10.57 7.60
C LEU A 298 -13.41 -10.08 6.41
N ASP A 299 -14.74 -10.05 6.54
CA ASP A 299 -15.63 -9.59 5.47
C ASP A 299 -15.39 -8.11 5.11
N MET A 300 -15.22 -7.26 6.13
CA MET A 300 -14.88 -5.85 5.91
C MET A 300 -13.52 -5.71 5.20
N HIS A 301 -12.53 -6.52 5.57
CA HIS A 301 -11.21 -6.50 4.92
C HIS A 301 -11.27 -6.96 3.46
N ILE A 302 -12.15 -7.91 3.15
CA ILE A 302 -12.43 -8.35 1.78
C ILE A 302 -13.00 -7.17 0.98
N ASP A 303 -14.08 -6.56 1.49
CA ASP A 303 -14.79 -5.47 0.81
C ASP A 303 -13.86 -4.27 0.56
N VAL A 304 -13.10 -3.84 1.56
CA VAL A 304 -12.14 -2.74 1.42
C VAL A 304 -11.13 -3.03 0.32
N THR A 305 -10.54 -4.23 0.32
CA THR A 305 -9.53 -4.60 -0.68
C THR A 305 -10.14 -4.70 -2.08
N GLU A 306 -11.27 -5.36 -2.24
CA GLU A 306 -11.94 -5.55 -3.54
C GLU A 306 -12.41 -4.20 -4.13
N ASN A 307 -12.92 -3.29 -3.30
CA ASN A 307 -13.28 -1.93 -3.73
C ASN A 307 -12.07 -1.16 -4.26
N ILE A 308 -10.90 -1.25 -3.60
CA ILE A 308 -9.68 -0.60 -4.07
C ILE A 308 -9.19 -1.22 -5.38
N LEU A 309 -9.20 -2.55 -5.49
CA LEU A 309 -8.82 -3.24 -6.74
C LEU A 309 -9.74 -2.86 -7.91
N ALA A 310 -11.05 -2.71 -7.65
CA ALA A 310 -12.01 -2.22 -8.64
C ALA A 310 -11.73 -0.77 -9.07
N GLN A 311 -11.43 0.14 -8.13
CA GLN A 311 -11.05 1.53 -8.43
C GLN A 311 -9.75 1.61 -9.27
N LEU A 312 -8.83 0.67 -9.07
CA LEU A 312 -7.59 0.57 -9.84
C LEU A 312 -7.79 -0.11 -11.21
N ASN A 313 -9.00 -0.56 -11.54
CA ASN A 313 -9.32 -1.31 -12.75
C ASN A 313 -8.43 -2.55 -12.95
N VAL A 314 -8.18 -3.30 -11.88
CA VAL A 314 -7.43 -4.56 -11.94
C VAL A 314 -8.24 -5.59 -12.73
N THR A 315 -7.68 -6.10 -13.83
CA THR A 315 -8.32 -7.10 -14.71
C THR A 315 -7.78 -8.51 -14.50
N ALA A 316 -6.69 -8.64 -13.75
CA ALA A 316 -6.11 -9.93 -13.44
C ALA A 316 -7.06 -10.78 -12.57
N PRO A 317 -7.09 -12.10 -12.77
CA PRO A 317 -7.80 -13.00 -11.87
C PRO A 317 -7.31 -12.86 -10.44
N ILE A 318 -8.27 -12.96 -9.50
CA ILE A 318 -8.00 -12.83 -8.06
C ILE A 318 -8.22 -14.19 -7.41
N VAL A 319 -7.20 -14.68 -6.70
CA VAL A 319 -7.29 -15.88 -5.85
C VAL A 319 -7.29 -15.45 -4.40
N ARG A 320 -8.34 -15.78 -3.65
CA ARG A 320 -8.40 -15.54 -2.20
C ARG A 320 -7.55 -16.57 -1.47
N VAL A 321 -6.61 -16.07 -0.65
CA VAL A 321 -5.68 -16.89 0.15
C VAL A 321 -5.90 -16.58 1.62
N TYR A 322 -6.57 -17.50 2.31
CA TYR A 322 -6.89 -17.40 3.74
C TYR A 322 -5.66 -17.81 4.56
N ASN A 323 -4.88 -16.83 4.95
CA ASN A 323 -3.65 -17.02 5.72
C ASN A 323 -3.92 -17.11 7.22
N LYS A 324 -2.89 -17.51 7.98
CA LYS A 324 -2.92 -17.73 9.43
C LYS A 324 -3.86 -18.86 9.88
N CYS A 325 -4.07 -19.86 9.04
CA CYS A 325 -4.93 -21.02 9.36
C CYS A 325 -4.38 -21.92 10.50
N ASP A 326 -3.21 -21.57 11.05
CA ASP A 326 -2.64 -22.16 12.27
C ASP A 326 -3.22 -21.54 13.56
N LEU A 327 -3.89 -20.39 13.47
CA LEU A 327 -4.57 -19.74 14.57
C LEU A 327 -6.03 -20.18 14.68
N PRO A 328 -6.63 -20.10 15.88
CA PRO A 328 -8.07 -20.30 16.02
C PRO A 328 -8.87 -19.34 15.13
N HIS A 329 -9.85 -19.87 14.43
CA HIS A 329 -10.74 -19.10 13.55
C HIS A 329 -12.21 -19.36 13.93
N PRO A 330 -12.68 -18.82 15.06
CA PRO A 330 -13.98 -19.14 15.64
C PRO A 330 -15.18 -18.67 14.79
N TYR A 331 -14.94 -17.79 13.82
CA TYR A 331 -16.00 -17.21 12.96
C TYR A 331 -16.36 -18.10 11.77
N PHE A 332 -15.58 -19.16 11.52
CA PHE A 332 -15.86 -20.13 10.46
C PHE A 332 -16.31 -21.47 11.05
N THR A 333 -17.59 -21.62 11.27
CA THR A 333 -18.22 -22.88 11.64
C THR A 333 -18.58 -23.68 10.39
N GLY A 334 -17.63 -24.06 9.56
CA GLY A 334 -17.70 -25.17 8.61
C GLY A 334 -18.86 -25.27 7.59
N SER A 335 -19.85 -24.37 7.61
CA SER A 335 -21.04 -24.44 6.77
C SER A 335 -21.09 -23.42 5.62
N GLU A 336 -20.26 -22.39 5.66
CA GLU A 336 -20.11 -21.47 4.54
C GLU A 336 -18.88 -21.85 3.74
N SER A 337 -19.07 -22.34 2.53
CA SER A 337 -17.98 -22.72 1.63
C SER A 337 -17.25 -21.46 1.15
N LEU A 338 -16.23 -21.03 1.91
CA LEU A 338 -15.30 -20.02 1.42
C LEU A 338 -14.63 -20.55 0.16
N SER A 339 -14.84 -19.89 -0.95
CA SER A 339 -14.11 -20.19 -2.17
C SER A 339 -12.70 -19.61 -2.06
N GLY A 340 -11.72 -20.44 -1.73
CA GLY A 340 -10.32 -20.03 -1.61
C GLY A 340 -9.46 -21.08 -0.92
N LEU A 341 -8.18 -20.78 -0.81
CA LEU A 341 -7.18 -21.69 -0.24
C LEU A 341 -6.77 -21.25 1.16
N PHE A 342 -6.72 -22.21 2.10
CA PHE A 342 -6.25 -21.98 3.47
C PHE A 342 -4.77 -22.28 3.58
N VAL A 343 -3.99 -21.28 4.02
CA VAL A 343 -2.54 -21.40 4.18
C VAL A 343 -2.08 -20.88 5.54
N SER A 344 -0.91 -21.29 5.96
CA SER A 344 -0.15 -20.62 7.02
C SER A 344 1.24 -20.28 6.50
N ALA A 345 1.46 -19.01 6.23
CA ALA A 345 2.78 -18.53 5.82
C ALA A 345 3.86 -18.81 6.88
N LYS A 346 3.47 -18.87 8.17
CA LYS A 346 4.34 -19.16 9.28
C LYS A 346 4.76 -20.63 9.34
N THR A 347 3.82 -21.55 9.24
CA THR A 347 4.10 -22.99 9.39
C THR A 347 4.43 -23.68 8.05
N GLY A 348 4.04 -23.08 6.91
CA GLY A 348 4.18 -23.68 5.59
C GLY A 348 2.96 -24.50 5.15
N LYS A 349 1.95 -24.66 6.01
CA LYS A 349 0.74 -25.42 5.66
C LYS A 349 0.03 -24.79 4.45
N GLY A 350 -0.37 -25.61 3.47
CA GLY A 350 -1.09 -25.18 2.28
C GLY A 350 -0.25 -24.47 1.22
N ILE A 351 1.07 -24.31 1.41
CA ILE A 351 1.94 -23.60 0.43
C ILE A 351 2.13 -24.43 -0.84
N ASP A 352 2.23 -25.75 -0.73
CA ASP A 352 2.37 -26.62 -1.90
C ASP A 352 1.11 -26.60 -2.76
N GLU A 353 -0.09 -26.59 -2.13
CA GLU A 353 -1.36 -26.42 -2.82
C GLU A 353 -1.47 -25.05 -3.50
N LEU A 354 -0.98 -23.97 -2.84
CA LEU A 354 -0.92 -22.65 -3.44
C LEU A 354 0.00 -22.62 -4.66
N ASN A 355 1.17 -23.25 -4.57
CA ASN A 355 2.10 -23.39 -5.69
C ASN A 355 1.44 -24.15 -6.84
N GLY A 356 0.71 -25.23 -6.56
CA GLY A 356 -0.05 -25.97 -7.56
C GLY A 356 -1.13 -25.13 -8.26
N ILE A 357 -1.85 -24.29 -7.53
CA ILE A 357 -2.83 -23.34 -8.10
C ILE A 357 -2.14 -22.33 -9.01
N ILE A 358 -1.02 -21.75 -8.56
CA ILE A 358 -0.24 -20.78 -9.36
C ILE A 358 0.28 -21.47 -10.63
N SER A 359 0.82 -22.68 -10.52
CA SER A 359 1.36 -23.47 -11.63
C SER A 359 0.27 -23.80 -12.66
N ASN A 360 -0.89 -24.27 -12.21
CA ASN A 360 -2.05 -24.54 -13.08
C ASN A 360 -2.53 -23.27 -13.79
N PHE A 361 -2.56 -22.14 -13.07
CA PHE A 361 -2.94 -20.86 -13.65
C PHE A 361 -1.95 -20.45 -14.75
N LEU A 362 -0.67 -20.58 -14.49
CA LEU A 362 0.39 -20.34 -15.47
C LEU A 362 0.22 -21.17 -16.73
N THR A 363 0.06 -22.47 -16.57
CA THR A 363 -0.12 -23.40 -17.69
C THR A 363 -1.33 -23.01 -18.53
N ASN A 364 -2.43 -22.61 -17.89
CA ASN A 364 -3.65 -22.16 -18.58
C ASN A 364 -3.51 -20.78 -19.25
N CYS A 365 -2.56 -19.96 -18.84
CA CYS A 365 -2.30 -18.66 -19.46
C CYS A 365 -1.51 -18.74 -20.75
N TYR A 366 -0.88 -19.89 -21.03
CA TYR A 366 -0.16 -20.13 -22.27
C TYR A 366 -1.00 -20.99 -23.24
N ALA A 367 -0.79 -20.73 -24.51
CA ALA A 367 -1.28 -21.59 -25.61
C ALA A 367 -0.06 -22.17 -26.33
N HIS A 368 -0.12 -23.45 -26.54
CA HIS A 368 0.80 -24.18 -27.41
C HIS A 368 0.11 -24.36 -28.74
N ILE A 369 0.63 -23.75 -29.80
CA ILE A 369 -0.01 -23.69 -31.12
C ILE A 369 1.00 -23.90 -32.22
N THR A 370 0.54 -24.45 -33.34
CA THR A 370 1.32 -24.52 -34.55
C THR A 370 0.88 -23.42 -35.52
N LEU A 371 1.83 -22.64 -36.00
CA LEU A 371 1.59 -21.62 -37.02
C LEU A 371 2.15 -22.07 -38.36
N SER A 372 1.36 -21.92 -39.43
CA SER A 372 1.84 -21.99 -40.80
C SER A 372 2.02 -20.57 -41.34
N VAL A 373 3.26 -20.13 -41.46
CA VAL A 373 3.61 -18.78 -41.83
C VAL A 373 4.17 -18.71 -43.22
N PRO A 374 3.51 -18.02 -44.18
CA PRO A 374 4.06 -17.79 -45.51
C PRO A 374 5.42 -17.11 -45.48
N PHE A 375 6.31 -17.41 -46.43
CA PHE A 375 7.64 -16.80 -46.48
C PHE A 375 7.58 -15.25 -46.56
N SER A 376 6.55 -14.69 -47.20
CA SER A 376 6.32 -13.23 -47.28
C SER A 376 6.12 -12.57 -45.91
N ASP A 377 5.51 -13.27 -44.96
CA ASP A 377 5.10 -12.73 -43.66
C ASP A 377 6.03 -13.18 -42.55
N TYR A 378 6.96 -14.09 -42.83
CA TYR A 378 7.83 -14.68 -41.81
C TYR A 378 8.57 -13.68 -40.94
N GLY A 379 9.18 -12.64 -41.56
CA GLY A 379 9.89 -11.61 -40.85
C GLY A 379 9.00 -10.77 -39.89
N ASN A 380 7.77 -10.46 -40.35
CA ASN A 380 6.80 -9.71 -39.56
C ASN A 380 6.27 -10.55 -38.39
N VAL A 381 5.95 -11.83 -38.62
CA VAL A 381 5.46 -12.75 -37.59
C VAL A 381 6.54 -13.02 -36.55
N MET A 382 7.78 -13.28 -36.95
CA MET A 382 8.90 -13.48 -36.02
C MET A 382 9.18 -12.24 -35.17
N SER A 383 9.11 -11.06 -35.76
CA SER A 383 9.22 -9.79 -35.02
C SER A 383 8.08 -9.61 -34.02
N ALA A 384 6.84 -9.92 -34.42
CA ALA A 384 5.67 -9.86 -33.55
C ALA A 384 5.75 -10.88 -32.39
N LEU A 385 6.15 -12.13 -32.67
CA LEU A 385 6.36 -13.17 -31.66
C LEU A 385 7.45 -12.77 -30.66
N SER A 386 8.57 -12.25 -31.16
CA SER A 386 9.65 -11.73 -30.30
C SER A 386 9.18 -10.58 -29.41
N ALA A 387 8.41 -9.65 -29.97
CA ALA A 387 7.89 -8.49 -29.23
C ALA A 387 6.96 -8.86 -28.06
N ILE A 388 6.20 -9.98 -28.20
CA ILE A 388 5.33 -10.49 -27.12
C ILE A 388 6.02 -11.55 -26.26
N GLY A 389 7.27 -11.85 -26.55
CA GLY A 389 8.07 -12.84 -25.81
C GLY A 389 7.61 -14.29 -26.03
N ALA A 390 7.03 -14.65 -27.17
CA ALA A 390 6.70 -16.03 -27.52
C ALA A 390 7.98 -16.84 -27.76
N THR A 391 7.94 -18.14 -27.42
CA THR A 391 8.95 -19.09 -27.91
C THR A 391 8.46 -19.66 -29.22
N SER A 392 9.35 -19.79 -30.19
CA SER A 392 9.03 -20.39 -31.47
C SER A 392 10.19 -21.27 -31.91
N GLU A 393 9.85 -22.50 -32.34
CA GLU A 393 10.78 -23.43 -32.91
C GLU A 393 10.28 -23.82 -34.30
N PRO A 394 11.14 -23.82 -35.34
CA PRO A 394 10.75 -24.28 -36.65
C PRO A 394 10.53 -25.79 -36.63
N LEU A 395 9.39 -26.25 -37.15
CA LEU A 395 9.11 -27.62 -37.40
C LEU A 395 9.60 -27.95 -38.80
N THR A 396 10.40 -29.01 -38.93
CA THR A 396 10.85 -29.55 -40.23
C THR A 396 9.68 -30.29 -40.87
N ASP A 397 9.01 -29.64 -41.81
CA ASP A 397 8.03 -30.31 -42.68
C ASP A 397 8.56 -30.29 -44.12
N GLU A 398 9.06 -31.41 -44.59
CA GLU A 398 9.63 -31.56 -45.94
C GLU A 398 8.60 -31.34 -47.05
N ASN A 399 7.30 -31.32 -46.73
CA ASN A 399 6.20 -31.14 -47.68
C ASN A 399 5.67 -29.73 -47.79
N ASN A 400 6.11 -28.78 -46.97
CA ASN A 400 5.61 -27.41 -46.97
C ASN A 400 6.43 -26.51 -47.89
N THR A 401 5.98 -26.35 -49.14
CA THR A 401 6.66 -25.53 -50.17
C THR A 401 6.33 -24.04 -50.08
N ASN A 402 5.28 -23.62 -49.32
CA ASN A 402 4.74 -22.26 -49.35
C ASN A 402 5.04 -21.45 -48.10
N GLY A 403 5.65 -22.02 -47.05
CA GLY A 403 5.90 -21.33 -45.79
C GLY A 403 6.66 -22.18 -44.78
N ILE A 404 6.79 -21.66 -43.58
CA ILE A 404 7.46 -22.33 -42.46
C ILE A 404 6.43 -22.66 -41.39
N MET A 405 6.47 -23.90 -40.93
CA MET A 405 5.72 -24.33 -39.75
C MET A 405 6.50 -23.95 -38.49
N LEU A 406 5.84 -23.31 -37.56
CA LEU A 406 6.41 -22.92 -36.28
C LEU A 406 5.62 -23.57 -35.17
N ASP A 407 6.31 -24.23 -34.26
CA ASP A 407 5.75 -24.56 -32.93
C ASP A 407 5.94 -23.37 -32.01
N VAL A 408 4.83 -22.85 -31.49
CA VAL A 408 4.83 -21.57 -30.76
C VAL A 408 4.14 -21.71 -29.42
N VAL A 409 4.84 -21.29 -28.37
CA VAL A 409 4.25 -21.11 -27.05
C VAL A 409 4.13 -19.63 -26.79
N LEU A 410 2.90 -19.16 -26.63
CA LEU A 410 2.60 -17.76 -26.37
C LEU A 410 1.50 -17.60 -25.31
N ARG A 411 1.41 -16.40 -24.70
CA ARG A 411 0.32 -16.10 -23.76
C ARG A 411 -1.02 -16.03 -24.52
N ARG A 412 -2.05 -16.72 -24.01
CA ARG A 412 -3.40 -16.79 -24.62
C ARG A 412 -3.98 -15.41 -24.98
N LYS A 413 -3.70 -14.37 -24.19
CA LYS A 413 -4.14 -13.00 -24.48
C LYS A 413 -3.61 -12.41 -25.79
N TYR A 414 -2.61 -13.03 -26.41
CA TYR A 414 -2.06 -12.61 -27.68
C TYR A 414 -2.46 -13.53 -28.86
N LEU A 415 -3.24 -14.56 -28.58
CA LEU A 415 -3.65 -15.56 -29.56
C LEU A 415 -4.34 -14.93 -30.78
N ASP A 416 -5.22 -13.96 -30.51
CA ASP A 416 -6.00 -13.29 -31.57
C ASP A 416 -5.15 -12.65 -32.65
N LYS A 417 -3.90 -12.26 -32.35
CA LYS A 417 -2.98 -11.65 -33.30
C LYS A 417 -2.48 -12.63 -34.38
N PHE A 418 -2.58 -13.92 -34.11
CA PHE A 418 -1.99 -14.97 -34.95
C PHE A 418 -3.04 -15.96 -35.47
N LEU A 419 -4.34 -15.72 -35.25
CA LEU A 419 -5.42 -16.62 -35.64
C LEU A 419 -5.36 -17.04 -37.13
N GLN A 420 -4.96 -16.11 -38.00
CA GLN A 420 -4.87 -16.35 -39.46
C GLN A 420 -3.76 -17.33 -39.86
N TYR A 421 -2.80 -17.57 -38.96
CA TYR A 421 -1.66 -18.47 -39.21
C TYR A 421 -1.79 -19.81 -38.46
N ILE A 422 -2.79 -19.96 -37.58
CA ILE A 422 -2.97 -21.17 -36.76
C ILE A 422 -3.36 -22.36 -37.66
N VAL A 423 -2.63 -23.45 -37.51
CA VAL A 423 -3.00 -24.73 -38.11
C VAL A 423 -3.83 -25.48 -37.08
N ILE A 424 -5.05 -25.86 -37.47
CA ILE A 424 -5.98 -26.63 -36.65
C ILE A 424 -5.67 -28.11 -36.74
#